data_c5fb1c685f19ffca091ce5c5f47a3bad
#
_entry.id   c5fb1c685f19ffca091ce5c5f47a3bad
#
_cell.length_a   1.000
_cell.length_b   1.000
_cell.length_c   1.000
_cell.angle_alpha   90.00
_cell.angle_beta   90.00
_cell.angle_gamma   90.00
#
_symmetry.space_group_name_H-M   'P 1'
#
loop_
_entity.id
_entity.type
_entity.pdbx_description
1 polymer ?
#
loop_
_entity_poly.entity_id
_entity_poly.type
_entity_poly.pdbx_seq_one_letter_code
_entity_poly.pdbx_strand_id
1 'polypeptide(L)'
;MKAEHHTAIIVGGGPAGLALAVVLGGWHPFYRGSRMFSERYAQLAEYLAPHQGTLLGLDLRRLAQRGVAPADLFRLLHHPRQLFEELAQVAMEFRQGEPLDYLLLSQEPVGGLWNKAPRNLLTLSPAQWMEFAFYPLAQYAEEEGIPLDVNELICKTDLIEYYQRVPARFGQEEHLRTGEKVTRIEPHERGFLLTSTELATGSTRSYTCKYLIYAAGQRCQLRRLGVEGEDLPFVSSQYDHPLDYPGHRVLVVGGGRSADWAATELHDAGRQVCYAMRQSRELHWQLIGDSRNGLPYYRRIAEILESSSPRLEVRYRTRVKRIGRDGRVWLSAGGEERVVQVDHVVKEIGGIADYSLFTGFPVSLQLEEKYDNYRFQVHQVRTHAHNYESVDIPNLYAGGYLAAGIGLVVIAMHGTTYAIAGDILQKEGRL
;
A
#
# COMPACT_ATOMS: atom_id res chain seq x y z
N MET A 1 13.64 -15.21 -26.73
CA MET A 1 12.21 -14.99 -27.04
C MET A 1 12.02 -13.52 -27.40
N LYS A 2 11.08 -13.19 -28.30
CA LYS A 2 10.80 -11.80 -28.65
C LYS A 2 10.04 -11.17 -27.47
N ALA A 3 10.45 -9.98 -27.02
CA ALA A 3 9.75 -9.27 -25.95
C ALA A 3 8.34 -8.85 -26.42
N GLU A 4 7.37 -9.01 -25.55
CA GLU A 4 6.01 -8.51 -25.75
C GLU A 4 6.00 -6.99 -25.54
N HIS A 5 5.31 -6.25 -26.39
CA HIS A 5 5.34 -4.79 -26.35
C HIS A 5 3.98 -4.21 -25.95
N HIS A 6 4.00 -3.27 -25.01
CA HIS A 6 2.86 -2.48 -24.59
C HIS A 6 3.21 -0.99 -24.56
N THR A 7 2.23 -0.13 -24.74
CA THR A 7 2.43 1.32 -24.61
C THR A 7 2.78 1.67 -23.16
N ALA A 8 2.07 1.10 -22.19
CA ALA A 8 2.36 1.28 -20.76
C ALA A 8 2.43 -0.06 -20.01
N ILE A 9 3.31 -0.16 -19.02
CA ILE A 9 3.34 -1.28 -18.09
C ILE A 9 3.24 -0.76 -16.66
N ILE A 10 2.32 -1.37 -15.89
CA ILE A 10 2.13 -1.12 -14.46
C ILE A 10 2.76 -2.29 -13.69
N VAL A 11 3.67 -2.00 -12.76
CA VAL A 11 4.28 -3.00 -11.89
C VAL A 11 3.69 -2.88 -10.49
N GLY A 12 2.85 -3.83 -10.11
CA GLY A 12 2.20 -3.91 -8.80
C GLY A 12 0.67 -3.89 -8.87
N GLY A 13 0.02 -4.95 -8.36
CA GLY A 13 -1.44 -5.15 -8.32
C GLY A 13 -2.10 -4.66 -7.04
N GLY A 14 -1.47 -3.72 -6.30
CA GLY A 14 -2.09 -3.05 -5.16
C GLY A 14 -3.13 -1.99 -5.58
N PRO A 15 -3.79 -1.31 -4.62
CA PRO A 15 -4.86 -0.34 -4.94
C PRO A 15 -4.45 0.73 -5.95
N ALA A 16 -3.21 1.24 -5.89
CA ALA A 16 -2.74 2.26 -6.84
C ALA A 16 -2.60 1.71 -8.27
N GLY A 17 -2.00 0.52 -8.43
CA GLY A 17 -1.85 -0.12 -9.74
C GLY A 17 -3.19 -0.55 -10.33
N LEU A 18 -4.09 -1.07 -9.48
CA LEU A 18 -5.43 -1.47 -9.89
C LEU A 18 -6.27 -0.27 -10.37
N ALA A 19 -6.21 0.86 -9.64
CA ALA A 19 -6.88 2.09 -10.07
C ALA A 19 -6.32 2.62 -11.40
N LEU A 20 -4.98 2.56 -11.59
CA LEU A 20 -4.35 2.92 -12.86
C LEU A 20 -4.82 2.02 -14.01
N ALA A 21 -4.93 0.71 -13.78
CA ALA A 21 -5.43 -0.24 -14.77
C ALA A 21 -6.84 0.14 -15.25
N VAL A 22 -7.76 0.46 -14.33
CA VAL A 22 -9.13 0.87 -14.66
C VAL A 22 -9.15 2.17 -15.46
N VAL A 23 -8.34 3.16 -15.05
CA VAL A 23 -8.33 4.47 -15.71
C VAL A 23 -7.66 4.40 -17.10
N LEU A 24 -6.53 3.69 -17.24
CA LEU A 24 -5.90 3.45 -18.55
C LEU A 24 -6.76 2.53 -19.43
N GLY A 25 -7.57 1.66 -18.82
CA GLY A 25 -8.59 0.84 -19.47
C GLY A 25 -9.81 1.63 -19.98
N GLY A 26 -9.77 2.96 -19.90
CA GLY A 26 -10.76 3.85 -20.49
C GLY A 26 -11.81 4.42 -19.52
N TRP A 27 -11.79 4.09 -18.24
CA TRP A 27 -12.75 4.65 -17.28
C TRP A 27 -12.26 6.02 -16.76
N HIS A 28 -12.69 7.07 -17.44
CA HIS A 28 -12.20 8.43 -17.18
C HIS A 28 -13.11 9.22 -16.24
N PRO A 29 -12.54 10.01 -15.30
CA PRO A 29 -13.30 10.86 -14.39
C PRO A 29 -13.77 12.15 -15.06
N PHE A 30 -15.00 12.57 -14.77
CA PHE A 30 -15.58 13.85 -15.15
C PHE A 30 -16.08 14.57 -13.89
N TYR A 31 -15.99 15.89 -13.90
CA TYR A 31 -16.56 16.69 -12.81
C TYR A 31 -18.08 16.71 -12.91
N ARG A 32 -18.76 16.26 -11.87
CA ARG A 32 -20.22 16.36 -11.78
C ARG A 32 -20.68 17.32 -10.69
N GLY A 33 -19.73 17.76 -9.84
CA GLY A 33 -20.03 18.53 -8.64
C GLY A 33 -20.71 17.71 -7.54
N SER A 34 -20.70 18.27 -6.35
CA SER A 34 -21.55 17.82 -5.24
C SER A 34 -21.80 19.00 -4.32
N ARG A 35 -22.92 18.99 -3.58
CA ARG A 35 -23.25 20.05 -2.63
C ARG A 35 -22.14 20.18 -1.58
N MET A 36 -21.74 19.07 -0.98
CA MET A 36 -20.69 19.04 0.05
C MET A 36 -19.36 19.60 -0.45
N PHE A 37 -18.95 19.26 -1.68
CA PHE A 37 -17.72 19.77 -2.28
C PHE A 37 -17.80 21.28 -2.51
N SER A 38 -18.91 21.76 -3.08
CA SER A 38 -19.09 23.18 -3.40
C SER A 38 -19.18 24.06 -2.16
N GLU A 39 -19.81 23.58 -1.08
CA GLU A 39 -19.91 24.31 0.19
C GLU A 39 -18.53 24.41 0.89
N ARG A 40 -17.69 23.37 0.80
CA ARG A 40 -16.39 23.33 1.49
C ARG A 40 -15.23 23.92 0.67
N TYR A 41 -15.29 23.78 -0.66
CA TYR A 41 -14.21 24.12 -1.60
C TYR A 41 -14.72 24.98 -2.76
N ALA A 42 -15.44 26.06 -2.47
CA ALA A 42 -16.11 26.91 -3.46
C ALA A 42 -15.20 27.35 -4.61
N GLN A 43 -13.98 27.82 -4.31
CA GLN A 43 -13.02 28.26 -5.34
C GLN A 43 -12.59 27.13 -6.30
N LEU A 44 -12.44 25.90 -5.80
CA LEU A 44 -12.15 24.75 -6.64
C LEU A 44 -13.36 24.36 -7.46
N ALA A 45 -14.57 24.41 -6.87
CA ALA A 45 -15.80 24.12 -7.57
C ALA A 45 -16.04 25.12 -8.71
N GLU A 46 -15.84 26.41 -8.50
CA GLU A 46 -15.92 27.47 -9.54
C GLU A 46 -14.85 27.26 -10.63
N TYR A 47 -13.64 26.85 -10.27
CA TYR A 47 -12.59 26.53 -11.23
C TYR A 47 -12.93 25.33 -12.11
N LEU A 48 -13.55 24.30 -11.54
CA LEU A 48 -13.89 23.05 -12.24
C LEU A 48 -15.22 23.12 -13.01
N ALA A 49 -16.16 23.95 -12.58
CA ALA A 49 -17.50 24.02 -13.19
C ALA A 49 -17.51 24.25 -14.72
N PRO A 50 -16.63 25.10 -15.31
CA PRO A 50 -16.60 25.28 -16.75
C PRO A 50 -15.91 24.15 -17.52
N HIS A 51 -15.23 23.22 -16.84
CA HIS A 51 -14.50 22.14 -17.48
C HIS A 51 -15.44 21.04 -17.98
N GLN A 52 -15.57 20.92 -19.30
CA GLN A 52 -16.50 19.99 -19.97
C GLN A 52 -15.87 18.64 -20.29
N GLY A 53 -14.54 18.54 -20.29
CA GLY A 53 -13.79 17.33 -20.62
C GLY A 53 -13.58 16.41 -19.42
N THR A 54 -12.85 15.33 -19.67
CA THR A 54 -12.37 14.49 -18.57
C THR A 54 -11.39 15.27 -17.67
N LEU A 55 -11.46 15.02 -16.39
CA LEU A 55 -10.52 15.61 -15.41
C LEU A 55 -9.06 15.21 -15.64
N LEU A 56 -8.78 14.20 -16.46
CA LEU A 56 -7.44 13.83 -16.88
C LEU A 56 -6.79 14.91 -17.76
N GLY A 57 -7.61 15.74 -18.44
CA GLY A 57 -7.15 16.87 -19.25
C GLY A 57 -6.92 18.18 -18.49
N LEU A 58 -7.04 18.19 -17.16
CA LEU A 58 -6.78 19.38 -16.34
C LEU A 58 -5.30 19.79 -16.41
N ASP A 59 -5.05 21.10 -16.42
CA ASP A 59 -3.70 21.65 -16.22
C ASP A 59 -3.28 21.52 -14.75
N LEU A 60 -2.85 20.29 -14.40
CA LEU A 60 -2.40 19.94 -13.04
C LEU A 60 -1.12 20.69 -12.64
N ARG A 61 -0.29 21.10 -13.62
CA ARG A 61 0.90 21.91 -13.36
C ARG A 61 0.52 23.28 -12.81
N ARG A 62 -0.45 23.93 -13.43
CA ARG A 62 -0.98 25.22 -12.99
C ARG A 62 -1.63 25.12 -11.59
N LEU A 63 -2.34 24.04 -11.31
CA LEU A 63 -2.92 23.80 -9.99
C LEU A 63 -1.84 23.57 -8.93
N ALA A 64 -0.81 22.76 -9.24
CA ALA A 64 0.31 22.53 -8.33
C ALA A 64 1.08 23.82 -7.99
N GLN A 65 1.29 24.71 -8.98
CA GLN A 65 1.89 26.03 -8.76
C GLN A 65 1.05 26.94 -7.84
N ARG A 66 -0.25 26.68 -7.74
CA ARG A 66 -1.16 27.37 -6.81
C ARG A 66 -1.29 26.67 -5.46
N GLY A 67 -0.47 25.64 -5.20
CA GLY A 67 -0.44 24.90 -3.95
C GLY A 67 -1.48 23.79 -3.83
N VAL A 68 -2.13 23.40 -4.94
CA VAL A 68 -3.08 22.28 -4.97
C VAL A 68 -2.43 21.09 -5.66
N ALA A 69 -1.92 20.15 -4.88
CA ALA A 69 -1.35 18.91 -5.42
C ALA A 69 -2.45 18.04 -6.05
N PRO A 70 -2.16 17.30 -7.16
CA PRO A 70 -3.15 16.43 -7.78
C PRO A 70 -3.76 15.42 -6.81
N ALA A 71 -2.94 14.79 -5.96
CA ALA A 71 -3.43 13.85 -4.96
C ALA A 71 -4.46 14.48 -4.00
N ASP A 72 -4.26 15.73 -3.61
CA ASP A 72 -5.21 16.45 -2.76
C ASP A 72 -6.48 16.80 -3.52
N LEU A 73 -6.38 17.31 -4.75
CA LEU A 73 -7.54 17.61 -5.58
C LEU A 73 -8.46 16.39 -5.71
N PHE A 74 -7.92 15.27 -6.19
CA PHE A 74 -8.72 14.07 -6.43
C PHE A 74 -9.23 13.41 -5.15
N ARG A 75 -8.47 13.51 -4.05
CA ARG A 75 -8.95 13.12 -2.72
C ARG A 75 -10.16 13.96 -2.30
N LEU A 76 -10.11 15.28 -2.48
CA LEU A 76 -11.21 16.18 -2.15
C LEU A 76 -12.45 15.96 -3.03
N LEU A 77 -12.25 15.63 -4.31
CA LEU A 77 -13.34 15.29 -5.23
C LEU A 77 -14.00 13.96 -4.86
N HIS A 78 -13.24 13.01 -4.31
CA HIS A 78 -13.75 11.74 -3.83
C HIS A 78 -14.36 11.87 -2.43
N HIS A 79 -13.60 12.42 -1.48
CA HIS A 79 -14.01 12.62 -0.09
C HIS A 79 -13.82 14.09 0.31
N PRO A 80 -14.84 14.96 0.10
CA PRO A 80 -14.77 16.39 0.44
C PRO A 80 -14.84 16.68 1.94
N ARG A 81 -14.74 15.68 2.79
CA ARG A 81 -14.86 15.73 4.25
C ARG A 81 -13.64 15.13 4.95
N GLN A 82 -13.66 15.20 6.27
CA GLN A 82 -12.64 14.54 7.12
C GLN A 82 -13.03 13.07 7.41
N LEU A 83 -12.08 12.32 7.91
CA LEU A 83 -12.26 10.94 8.36
C LEU A 83 -13.35 10.87 9.45
N PHE A 84 -14.17 9.82 9.45
CA PHE A 84 -15.27 9.58 10.41
C PHE A 84 -16.45 10.55 10.36
N GLU A 85 -16.57 11.36 9.33
CA GLU A 85 -17.82 12.11 9.07
C GLU A 85 -18.83 11.24 8.28
N GLU A 86 -20.01 11.81 7.97
CA GLU A 86 -21.05 11.16 7.17
C GLU A 86 -20.55 10.73 5.76
N LEU A 87 -21.35 9.94 5.05
CA LEU A 87 -21.02 9.43 3.71
C LEU A 87 -20.59 10.55 2.75
N ALA A 88 -19.54 10.30 2.03
CA ALA A 88 -19.00 11.22 1.04
C ALA A 88 -20.00 11.41 -0.11
N GLN A 89 -20.07 12.65 -0.60
CA GLN A 89 -20.73 12.97 -1.86
C GLN A 89 -19.63 13.12 -2.92
N VAL A 90 -19.30 12.03 -3.61
CA VAL A 90 -18.29 12.04 -4.66
C VAL A 90 -18.65 13.07 -5.73
N ALA A 91 -17.73 14.00 -6.00
CA ALA A 91 -17.92 15.07 -6.99
C ALA A 91 -17.46 14.69 -8.41
N MET A 92 -17.26 13.41 -8.64
CA MET A 92 -16.85 12.83 -9.94
C MET A 92 -17.88 11.80 -10.39
N GLU A 93 -17.98 11.65 -11.72
CA GLU A 93 -18.59 10.50 -12.38
C GLU A 93 -17.61 9.90 -13.34
N PHE A 94 -17.76 8.62 -13.66
CA PHE A 94 -16.86 7.91 -14.56
C PHE A 94 -17.59 7.49 -15.83
N ARG A 95 -16.96 7.75 -16.97
CA ARG A 95 -17.49 7.38 -18.27
C ARG A 95 -16.44 6.58 -19.03
N GLN A 96 -16.90 5.59 -19.79
CA GLN A 96 -16.02 4.77 -20.61
C GLN A 96 -15.60 5.55 -21.85
N GLY A 97 -14.30 5.62 -22.07
CA GLY A 97 -13.62 6.16 -23.26
C GLY A 97 -12.77 5.09 -23.91
N GLU A 98 -11.85 5.50 -24.80
CA GLU A 98 -10.92 4.60 -25.45
C GLU A 98 -9.83 4.10 -24.48
N PRO A 99 -9.59 2.78 -24.40
CA PRO A 99 -8.52 2.24 -23.59
C PRO A 99 -7.14 2.52 -24.20
N LEU A 100 -6.14 2.74 -23.38
CA LEU A 100 -4.74 2.67 -23.79
C LEU A 100 -4.31 1.19 -23.83
N ASP A 101 -3.37 0.86 -24.72
CA ASP A 101 -2.68 -0.43 -24.61
C ASP A 101 -1.78 -0.45 -23.38
N TYR A 102 -2.09 -1.30 -22.42
CA TYR A 102 -1.32 -1.45 -21.18
C TYR A 102 -1.32 -2.89 -20.66
N LEU A 103 -0.37 -3.19 -19.80
CA LEU A 103 -0.29 -4.45 -19.06
C LEU A 103 0.02 -4.17 -17.59
N LEU A 104 -0.69 -4.84 -16.67
CA LEU A 104 -0.36 -4.86 -15.24
C LEU A 104 0.31 -6.19 -14.87
N LEU A 105 1.51 -6.11 -14.30
CA LEU A 105 2.27 -7.24 -13.77
C LEU A 105 2.25 -7.23 -12.24
N SER A 106 1.84 -8.34 -11.63
CA SER A 106 1.81 -8.51 -10.18
C SER A 106 2.30 -9.87 -9.75
N GLN A 107 3.20 -9.91 -8.76
CA GLN A 107 3.66 -11.17 -8.16
C GLN A 107 2.57 -11.90 -7.37
N GLU A 108 1.49 -11.21 -6.99
CA GLU A 108 0.38 -11.70 -6.18
C GLU A 108 -0.95 -11.41 -6.87
N PRO A 109 -2.06 -12.01 -6.43
CA PRO A 109 -3.38 -11.56 -6.82
C PRO A 109 -3.55 -10.05 -6.57
N VAL A 110 -4.50 -9.41 -7.22
CA VAL A 110 -4.80 -8.00 -6.96
C VAL A 110 -5.20 -7.80 -5.48
N GLY A 111 -4.94 -6.60 -4.94
CA GLY A 111 -5.10 -6.31 -3.52
C GLY A 111 -3.78 -5.93 -2.82
N GLY A 112 -2.63 -6.29 -3.42
CA GLY A 112 -1.30 -5.90 -2.94
C GLY A 112 -1.03 -6.33 -1.51
N LEU A 113 -0.65 -5.39 -0.65
CA LEU A 113 -0.32 -5.66 0.76
C LEU A 113 -1.43 -6.40 1.53
N TRP A 114 -2.70 -6.16 1.17
CA TRP A 114 -3.83 -6.79 1.85
C TRP A 114 -3.86 -8.31 1.72
N ASN A 115 -3.32 -8.86 0.64
CA ASN A 115 -3.18 -10.32 0.48
C ASN A 115 -2.36 -10.96 1.61
N LYS A 116 -1.38 -10.22 2.16
CA LYS A 116 -0.46 -10.69 3.20
C LYS A 116 -0.77 -10.13 4.60
N ALA A 117 -1.80 -9.33 4.74
CA ALA A 117 -2.23 -8.87 6.06
C ALA A 117 -2.79 -10.04 6.89
N PRO A 118 -2.71 -10.01 8.24
CA PRO A 118 -3.27 -11.04 9.10
C PRO A 118 -4.73 -11.33 8.80
N ARG A 119 -5.14 -12.59 8.93
CA ARG A 119 -6.47 -13.10 8.52
C ARG A 119 -7.64 -12.32 9.13
N ASN A 120 -7.53 -11.97 10.41
CA ASN A 120 -8.59 -11.27 11.14
C ASN A 120 -8.38 -9.74 11.18
N LEU A 121 -7.42 -9.21 10.41
CA LEU A 121 -7.09 -7.79 10.47
C LEU A 121 -8.28 -6.94 10.01
N LEU A 122 -8.56 -5.90 10.79
CA LEU A 122 -9.47 -4.84 10.41
C LEU A 122 -8.72 -3.72 9.68
N THR A 123 -9.44 -3.00 8.82
CA THR A 123 -8.91 -1.78 8.20
C THR A 123 -8.54 -0.74 9.26
N LEU A 124 -7.65 0.20 8.91
CA LEU A 124 -7.21 1.27 9.82
C LEU A 124 -8.09 2.52 9.74
N SER A 125 -9.09 2.48 8.87
CA SER A 125 -10.07 3.55 8.64
C SER A 125 -11.38 2.92 8.18
N PRO A 126 -12.51 3.64 8.27
CA PRO A 126 -13.77 3.18 7.71
C PRO A 126 -13.64 2.73 6.26
N ALA A 127 -14.47 1.77 5.87
CA ALA A 127 -14.41 1.11 4.57
C ALA A 127 -14.39 2.09 3.39
N GLN A 128 -15.23 3.12 3.43
CA GLN A 128 -15.31 4.16 2.40
C GLN A 128 -13.98 4.93 2.15
N TRP A 129 -13.00 4.85 3.04
CA TRP A 129 -11.67 5.42 2.83
C TRP A 129 -10.70 4.46 2.14
N MET A 130 -11.16 3.23 1.91
CA MET A 130 -10.41 2.16 1.23
C MET A 130 -10.92 1.92 -0.19
N GLU A 131 -12.00 2.61 -0.60
CA GLU A 131 -12.68 2.43 -1.87
C GLU A 131 -12.05 3.18 -3.03
N PHE A 132 -12.46 2.83 -4.24
CA PHE A 132 -12.21 3.60 -5.46
C PHE A 132 -13.39 4.54 -5.74
N ALA A 133 -13.09 5.76 -6.23
CA ALA A 133 -14.13 6.70 -6.60
C ALA A 133 -15.02 6.21 -7.75
N PHE A 134 -14.49 5.36 -8.64
CA PHE A 134 -15.23 4.74 -9.73
C PHE A 134 -16.06 3.51 -9.30
N TYR A 135 -15.80 2.97 -8.10
CA TYR A 135 -16.53 1.83 -7.54
C TYR A 135 -16.63 1.96 -6.02
N PRO A 136 -17.57 2.78 -5.52
CA PRO A 136 -17.79 2.92 -4.08
C PRO A 136 -18.13 1.58 -3.41
N LEU A 137 -17.62 1.35 -2.20
CA LEU A 137 -17.91 0.12 -1.44
C LEU A 137 -19.40 -0.07 -1.14
N ALA A 138 -20.16 1.02 -0.99
CA ALA A 138 -21.61 0.94 -0.86
C ALA A 138 -22.26 0.32 -2.11
N GLN A 139 -21.80 0.69 -3.32
CA GLN A 139 -22.28 0.11 -4.57
C GLN A 139 -21.87 -1.36 -4.69
N TYR A 140 -20.62 -1.70 -4.33
CA TYR A 140 -20.17 -3.08 -4.30
C TYR A 140 -21.02 -3.95 -3.36
N ALA A 141 -21.29 -3.45 -2.15
CA ALA A 141 -22.11 -4.15 -1.17
C ALA A 141 -23.54 -4.40 -1.67
N GLU A 142 -24.13 -3.41 -2.36
CA GLU A 142 -25.44 -3.55 -3.00
C GLU A 142 -25.42 -4.56 -4.15
N GLU A 143 -24.43 -4.50 -5.05
CA GLU A 143 -24.28 -5.42 -6.20
C GLU A 143 -24.08 -6.89 -5.76
N GLU A 144 -23.31 -7.13 -4.70
CA GLU A 144 -23.00 -8.47 -4.18
C GLU A 144 -24.01 -8.94 -3.09
N GLY A 145 -24.92 -8.08 -2.65
CA GLY A 145 -25.94 -8.41 -1.64
C GLY A 145 -25.35 -8.67 -0.24
N ILE A 146 -24.25 -8.02 0.12
CA ILE A 146 -23.57 -8.19 1.41
C ILE A 146 -23.91 -7.06 2.38
N PRO A 147 -24.11 -7.34 3.68
CA PRO A 147 -24.37 -6.34 4.70
C PRO A 147 -23.07 -5.66 5.15
N LEU A 148 -22.66 -4.60 4.44
CA LEU A 148 -21.43 -3.88 4.74
C LEU A 148 -21.74 -2.46 5.18
N ASP A 149 -21.34 -2.07 6.40
CA ASP A 149 -21.39 -0.68 6.85
C ASP A 149 -20.10 0.04 6.44
N VAL A 150 -20.20 0.92 5.45
CA VAL A 150 -19.05 1.65 4.91
C VAL A 150 -18.48 2.69 5.87
N ASN A 151 -19.19 3.02 6.96
CA ASN A 151 -18.71 3.92 8.02
C ASN A 151 -17.89 3.19 9.09
N GLU A 152 -17.91 1.85 9.09
CA GLU A 152 -17.19 1.03 10.05
C GLU A 152 -15.90 0.47 9.45
N LEU A 153 -15.04 -0.03 10.35
CA LEU A 153 -13.88 -0.82 9.96
C LEU A 153 -14.34 -2.18 9.45
N ILE A 154 -13.77 -2.63 8.35
CA ILE A 154 -14.11 -3.94 7.76
C ILE A 154 -12.95 -4.92 7.85
N CYS A 155 -13.26 -6.20 7.77
CA CYS A 155 -12.25 -7.24 7.70
C CYS A 155 -11.43 -7.13 6.42
N LYS A 156 -10.18 -7.54 6.52
CA LYS A 156 -9.28 -7.70 5.38
C LYS A 156 -9.90 -8.52 4.26
N THR A 157 -10.63 -9.61 4.60
CA THR A 157 -11.25 -10.52 3.62
C THR A 157 -12.23 -9.78 2.73
N ASP A 158 -13.15 -9.01 3.31
CA ASP A 158 -14.15 -8.24 2.58
C ASP A 158 -13.48 -7.21 1.64
N LEU A 159 -12.41 -6.56 2.14
CA LEU A 159 -11.64 -5.60 1.34
C LEU A 159 -10.89 -6.26 0.17
N ILE A 160 -10.34 -7.45 0.37
CA ILE A 160 -9.68 -8.20 -0.71
C ILE A 160 -10.69 -8.64 -1.77
N GLU A 161 -11.84 -9.17 -1.37
CA GLU A 161 -12.90 -9.59 -2.28
C GLU A 161 -13.37 -8.41 -3.13
N TYR A 162 -13.56 -7.24 -2.52
CA TYR A 162 -13.84 -6.01 -3.23
C TYR A 162 -12.76 -5.67 -4.28
N TYR A 163 -11.47 -5.68 -3.90
CA TYR A 163 -10.40 -5.39 -4.87
C TYR A 163 -10.32 -6.43 -5.98
N GLN A 164 -10.53 -7.71 -5.67
CA GLN A 164 -10.51 -8.79 -6.65
C GLN A 164 -11.71 -8.75 -7.62
N ARG A 165 -12.81 -8.11 -7.22
CA ARG A 165 -13.98 -7.90 -8.08
C ARG A 165 -13.74 -6.86 -9.17
N VAL A 166 -12.85 -5.88 -8.93
CA VAL A 166 -12.63 -4.72 -9.82
C VAL A 166 -12.24 -5.13 -11.26
N PRO A 167 -11.27 -6.02 -11.51
CA PRO A 167 -10.90 -6.37 -12.88
C PRO A 167 -12.08 -6.88 -13.72
N ALA A 168 -12.84 -7.82 -13.20
CA ALA A 168 -14.01 -8.37 -13.88
C ALA A 168 -15.10 -7.30 -14.07
N ARG A 169 -15.38 -6.49 -13.04
CA ARG A 169 -16.41 -5.45 -13.08
C ARG A 169 -16.13 -4.38 -14.14
N PHE A 170 -14.87 -4.07 -14.40
CA PHE A 170 -14.43 -3.03 -15.34
C PHE A 170 -13.81 -3.57 -16.64
N GLY A 171 -13.89 -4.90 -16.88
CA GLY A 171 -13.39 -5.53 -18.11
C GLY A 171 -11.89 -5.46 -18.29
N GLN A 172 -11.11 -5.54 -17.19
CA GLN A 172 -9.66 -5.38 -17.21
C GLN A 172 -8.88 -6.70 -17.06
N GLU A 173 -9.56 -7.86 -17.00
CA GLU A 173 -8.95 -9.14 -16.67
C GLU A 173 -7.84 -9.56 -17.66
N GLU A 174 -8.03 -9.31 -18.95
CA GLU A 174 -7.07 -9.66 -20.00
C GLU A 174 -5.77 -8.83 -19.95
N HIS A 175 -5.82 -7.66 -19.31
CA HIS A 175 -4.68 -6.76 -19.14
C HIS A 175 -3.88 -7.03 -17.85
N LEU A 176 -4.25 -8.04 -17.07
CA LEU A 176 -3.62 -8.36 -15.79
C LEU A 176 -2.90 -9.71 -15.84
N ARG A 177 -1.66 -9.73 -15.38
CA ARG A 177 -0.89 -10.96 -15.12
C ARG A 177 -0.48 -10.98 -13.65
N THR A 178 -1.16 -11.84 -12.91
CA THR A 178 -0.84 -12.14 -11.51
C THR A 178 0.01 -13.40 -11.41
N GLY A 179 0.72 -13.59 -10.28
CA GLY A 179 1.71 -14.66 -10.14
C GLY A 179 2.97 -14.44 -10.98
N GLU A 180 3.20 -13.23 -11.46
CA GLU A 180 4.34 -12.86 -12.28
C GLU A 180 5.16 -11.75 -11.63
N LYS A 181 6.38 -12.08 -11.21
CA LYS A 181 7.29 -11.19 -10.50
C LYS A 181 8.26 -10.52 -11.48
N VAL A 182 8.21 -9.19 -11.58
CA VAL A 182 9.26 -8.42 -12.27
C VAL A 182 10.56 -8.54 -11.47
N THR A 183 11.63 -8.92 -12.12
CA THR A 183 12.94 -9.16 -11.50
C THR A 183 14.02 -8.20 -11.97
N ARG A 184 13.78 -7.51 -13.10
CA ARG A 184 14.72 -6.55 -13.67
C ARG A 184 14.02 -5.53 -14.56
N ILE A 185 14.51 -4.30 -14.52
CA ILE A 185 14.06 -3.17 -15.33
C ILE A 185 15.29 -2.46 -15.88
N GLU A 186 15.35 -2.29 -17.19
CA GLU A 186 16.50 -1.73 -17.89
C GLU A 186 16.05 -0.66 -18.90
N PRO A 187 16.93 0.30 -19.24
CA PRO A 187 16.66 1.20 -20.36
C PRO A 187 16.60 0.43 -21.68
N HIS A 188 15.73 0.86 -22.57
CA HIS A 188 15.54 0.30 -23.90
C HIS A 188 15.31 1.41 -24.92
N GLU A 189 15.57 1.19 -26.19
CA GLU A 189 15.35 2.18 -27.26
C GLU A 189 13.92 2.72 -27.32
N ARG A 190 12.94 1.90 -26.90
CA ARG A 190 11.52 2.24 -26.83
C ARG A 190 11.04 2.64 -25.43
N GLY A 191 11.95 2.95 -24.51
CA GLY A 191 11.67 3.30 -23.13
C GLY A 191 12.25 2.30 -22.15
N PHE A 192 11.55 1.19 -21.86
CA PHE A 192 11.95 0.21 -20.84
C PHE A 192 11.89 -1.21 -21.36
N LEU A 193 12.82 -2.04 -20.89
CA LEU A 193 12.82 -3.50 -20.99
C LEU A 193 12.61 -4.07 -19.58
N LEU A 194 11.60 -4.90 -19.41
CA LEU A 194 11.32 -5.60 -18.16
C LEU A 194 11.56 -7.08 -18.35
N THR A 195 12.21 -7.70 -17.35
CA THR A 195 12.29 -9.15 -17.22
C THR A 195 11.47 -9.58 -16.01
N SER A 196 10.67 -10.62 -16.18
CA SER A 196 9.84 -11.18 -15.11
C SER A 196 10.01 -12.70 -15.01
N THR A 197 9.55 -13.24 -13.89
CA THR A 197 9.47 -14.68 -13.64
C THR A 197 8.03 -15.03 -13.25
N GLU A 198 7.44 -15.96 -13.98
CA GLU A 198 6.17 -16.59 -13.59
C GLU A 198 6.41 -17.52 -12.40
N LEU A 199 5.78 -17.23 -11.27
CA LEU A 199 6.11 -17.87 -10.00
C LEU A 199 5.71 -19.36 -9.95
N ALA A 200 4.67 -19.75 -10.70
CA ALA A 200 4.20 -21.13 -10.74
C ALA A 200 5.14 -22.07 -11.50
N THR A 201 5.75 -21.59 -12.59
CA THR A 201 6.56 -22.42 -13.53
C THR A 201 8.04 -22.11 -13.45
N GLY A 202 8.44 -20.94 -12.91
CA GLY A 202 9.80 -20.42 -12.96
C GLY A 202 10.21 -19.90 -14.35
N SER A 203 9.29 -19.85 -15.31
CA SER A 203 9.60 -19.38 -16.66
C SER A 203 9.84 -17.87 -16.70
N THR A 204 10.79 -17.45 -17.51
CA THR A 204 11.15 -16.04 -17.68
C THR A 204 10.46 -15.46 -18.91
N ARG A 205 9.92 -14.24 -18.77
CA ARG A 205 9.32 -13.46 -19.85
C ARG A 205 10.01 -12.10 -19.96
N SER A 206 9.89 -11.48 -21.13
CA SER A 206 10.43 -10.14 -21.37
C SER A 206 9.36 -9.25 -22.00
N TYR A 207 9.32 -7.99 -21.56
CA TYR A 207 8.36 -6.99 -22.02
C TYR A 207 9.08 -5.70 -22.35
N THR A 208 8.55 -4.94 -23.30
CA THR A 208 8.98 -3.58 -23.56
C THR A 208 7.82 -2.61 -23.45
N CYS A 209 8.08 -1.39 -22.96
CA CYS A 209 7.07 -0.34 -22.93
C CYS A 209 7.69 1.05 -23.11
N LYS A 210 6.85 2.00 -23.54
CA LYS A 210 7.20 3.41 -23.59
C LYS A 210 7.10 4.06 -22.22
N TYR A 211 6.03 3.73 -21.46
CA TYR A 211 5.75 4.26 -20.14
C TYR A 211 5.79 3.14 -19.09
N LEU A 212 6.52 3.38 -18.03
CA LEU A 212 6.60 2.46 -16.90
C LEU A 212 6.01 3.10 -15.66
N ILE A 213 5.00 2.46 -15.06
CA ILE A 213 4.41 2.91 -13.80
C ILE A 213 4.83 1.93 -12.69
N TYR A 214 5.69 2.38 -11.78
CA TYR A 214 6.15 1.57 -10.66
C TYR A 214 5.23 1.80 -9.45
N ALA A 215 4.37 0.83 -9.16
CA ALA A 215 3.35 0.84 -8.11
C ALA A 215 3.47 -0.38 -7.17
N ALA A 216 4.69 -0.95 -7.03
CA ALA A 216 4.97 -2.16 -6.26
C ALA A 216 4.79 -2.02 -4.73
N GLY A 217 4.63 -0.79 -4.23
CA GLY A 217 4.41 -0.49 -2.82
C GLY A 217 5.67 -0.55 -1.95
N GLN A 218 5.53 -0.09 -0.69
CA GLN A 218 6.64 0.02 0.28
C GLN A 218 6.94 -1.29 1.02
N ARG A 219 6.24 -2.40 0.75
CA ARG A 219 6.43 -3.68 1.42
C ARG A 219 6.63 -4.84 0.45
N CYS A 220 7.07 -4.58 -0.76
CA CYS A 220 7.34 -5.63 -1.73
C CYS A 220 8.55 -6.50 -1.32
N GLN A 221 9.44 -5.99 -0.49
CA GLN A 221 10.55 -6.72 0.14
C GLN A 221 10.46 -6.63 1.66
N LEU A 222 10.36 -7.77 2.34
CA LEU A 222 10.36 -7.80 3.81
C LEU A 222 11.76 -7.50 4.37
N ARG A 223 11.80 -6.73 5.47
CA ARG A 223 13.05 -6.46 6.17
C ARG A 223 13.60 -7.72 6.82
N ARG A 224 14.92 -7.79 6.90
CA ARG A 224 15.64 -8.86 7.61
C ARG A 224 16.21 -8.33 8.92
N LEU A 225 16.33 -9.24 9.91
CA LEU A 225 17.05 -8.93 11.15
C LEU A 225 18.56 -8.90 10.91
N GLY A 226 19.05 -9.67 9.94
CA GLY A 226 20.48 -9.82 9.63
C GLY A 226 21.25 -10.56 10.72
N VAL A 227 20.61 -11.53 11.36
CA VAL A 227 21.20 -12.30 12.46
C VAL A 227 21.25 -13.80 12.15
N GLU A 228 22.18 -14.51 12.79
CA GLU A 228 22.26 -15.96 12.72
C GLU A 228 20.94 -16.59 13.19
N GLY A 229 20.45 -17.58 12.43
CA GLY A 229 19.23 -18.30 12.72
C GLY A 229 17.93 -17.61 12.29
N GLU A 230 18.01 -16.49 11.59
CA GLU A 230 16.83 -15.77 11.07
C GLU A 230 15.96 -16.61 10.13
N ASP A 231 16.57 -17.58 9.42
CA ASP A 231 15.91 -18.42 8.42
C ASP A 231 15.53 -19.81 8.96
N LEU A 232 15.53 -20.00 10.29
CA LEU A 232 15.13 -21.27 10.90
C LEU A 232 13.60 -21.51 10.71
N PRO A 233 13.16 -22.78 10.60
CA PRO A 233 11.77 -23.10 10.27
C PRO A 233 10.70 -22.55 11.22
N PHE A 234 11.05 -22.28 12.49
CA PHE A 234 10.15 -21.70 13.48
C PHE A 234 10.21 -20.16 13.53
N VAL A 235 10.91 -19.53 12.58
CA VAL A 235 11.00 -18.06 12.43
C VAL A 235 10.13 -17.62 11.26
N SER A 236 9.04 -16.92 11.54
CA SER A 236 8.13 -16.35 10.54
C SER A 236 8.46 -14.90 10.26
N SER A 237 8.36 -14.48 9.02
CA SER A 237 8.53 -13.08 8.60
C SER A 237 7.22 -12.31 8.44
N GLN A 238 6.10 -12.98 8.64
CA GLN A 238 4.75 -12.40 8.64
C GLN A 238 3.88 -13.21 9.59
N TYR A 239 3.00 -12.52 10.28
CA TYR A 239 1.96 -13.10 11.12
C TYR A 239 0.66 -13.23 10.32
N ASP A 240 -0.03 -14.37 10.43
CA ASP A 240 -1.37 -14.52 9.87
C ASP A 240 -2.41 -14.80 10.96
N HIS A 241 -2.27 -15.90 11.71
CA HIS A 241 -3.28 -16.31 12.69
C HIS A 241 -2.64 -17.05 13.87
N PRO A 242 -3.18 -16.96 15.12
CA PRO A 242 -2.54 -17.58 16.27
C PRO A 242 -2.46 -19.11 16.22
N LEU A 243 -3.30 -19.77 15.42
CA LEU A 243 -3.25 -21.22 15.22
C LEU A 243 -2.06 -21.70 14.38
N ASP A 244 -1.44 -20.82 13.62
CA ASP A 244 -0.26 -21.14 12.80
C ASP A 244 1.02 -21.26 13.64
N TYR A 245 0.94 -20.90 14.95
CA TYR A 245 2.05 -20.94 15.89
C TYR A 245 1.76 -21.96 17.01
N PRO A 246 2.01 -23.25 16.75
CA PRO A 246 1.89 -24.28 17.78
C PRO A 246 2.93 -24.05 18.89
N GLY A 247 2.65 -24.55 20.10
CA GLY A 247 3.49 -24.29 21.26
C GLY A 247 2.94 -23.16 22.15
N HIS A 248 3.68 -22.82 23.19
CA HIS A 248 3.17 -21.92 24.21
C HIS A 248 3.87 -20.55 24.24
N ARG A 249 5.16 -20.51 23.89
CA ARG A 249 6.02 -19.33 24.00
C ARG A 249 6.35 -18.75 22.65
N VAL A 250 5.92 -17.51 22.38
CA VAL A 250 6.18 -16.83 21.11
C VAL A 250 6.93 -15.54 21.35
N LEU A 251 8.01 -15.32 20.61
CA LEU A 251 8.69 -14.02 20.53
C LEU A 251 8.13 -13.23 19.35
N VAL A 252 7.51 -12.10 19.63
CA VAL A 252 7.14 -11.12 18.59
C VAL A 252 8.22 -10.04 18.52
N VAL A 253 8.78 -9.82 17.34
CA VAL A 253 9.82 -8.82 17.09
C VAL A 253 9.27 -7.72 16.19
N GLY A 254 9.24 -6.50 16.69
CA GLY A 254 8.73 -5.32 15.97
C GLY A 254 8.17 -4.30 16.95
N GLY A 255 7.74 -3.17 16.48
CA GLY A 255 7.15 -2.12 17.33
C GLY A 255 6.15 -1.27 16.58
N GLY A 256 5.63 -1.79 15.48
CA GLY A 256 4.60 -1.16 14.66
C GLY A 256 3.27 -1.90 14.75
N ARG A 257 2.31 -1.42 13.98
CA ARG A 257 0.92 -1.90 13.98
C ARG A 257 0.78 -3.42 13.80
N SER A 258 1.56 -4.01 12.87
CA SER A 258 1.50 -5.46 12.62
C SER A 258 2.03 -6.26 13.82
N ALA A 259 3.06 -5.76 14.50
CA ALA A 259 3.59 -6.40 15.70
C ALA A 259 2.63 -6.28 16.89
N ASP A 260 1.98 -5.12 17.06
CA ASP A 260 0.93 -4.92 18.08
C ASP A 260 -0.26 -5.86 17.84
N TRP A 261 -0.68 -6.02 16.57
CA TRP A 261 -1.72 -6.97 16.21
C TRP A 261 -1.33 -8.40 16.58
N ALA A 262 -0.16 -8.85 16.12
CA ALA A 262 0.34 -10.20 16.40
C ALA A 262 0.45 -10.47 17.92
N ALA A 263 1.01 -9.52 18.66
CA ALA A 263 1.15 -9.66 20.12
C ALA A 263 -0.21 -9.75 20.82
N THR A 264 -1.20 -8.96 20.38
CA THR A 264 -2.56 -8.97 20.92
C THR A 264 -3.26 -10.30 20.65
N GLU A 265 -3.31 -10.77 19.41
CA GLU A 265 -4.01 -12.01 19.06
C GLU A 265 -3.35 -13.23 19.69
N LEU A 266 -2.02 -13.31 19.72
CA LEU A 266 -1.29 -14.40 20.38
C LEU A 266 -1.56 -14.41 21.89
N HIS A 267 -1.56 -13.26 22.54
CA HIS A 267 -1.89 -13.13 23.97
C HIS A 267 -3.33 -13.61 24.24
N ASP A 268 -4.31 -13.16 23.45
CA ASP A 268 -5.72 -13.49 23.63
C ASP A 268 -6.00 -14.96 23.30
N ALA A 269 -5.21 -15.58 22.42
CA ALA A 269 -5.18 -17.02 22.19
C ALA A 269 -4.46 -17.82 23.29
N GLY A 270 -4.08 -17.19 24.42
CA GLY A 270 -3.49 -17.87 25.59
C GLY A 270 -1.99 -18.14 25.48
N ARG A 271 -1.28 -17.56 24.51
CA ARG A 271 0.18 -17.74 24.38
C ARG A 271 0.93 -16.88 25.39
N GLN A 272 2.12 -17.36 25.79
CA GLN A 272 3.11 -16.56 26.49
C GLN A 272 3.90 -15.75 25.46
N VAL A 273 3.70 -14.43 25.42
CA VAL A 273 4.29 -13.55 24.44
C VAL A 273 5.45 -12.77 25.03
N CYS A 274 6.65 -12.95 24.49
CA CYS A 274 7.76 -12.02 24.67
C CYS A 274 7.71 -11.02 23.51
N TYR A 275 7.46 -9.74 23.79
CA TYR A 275 7.31 -8.70 22.79
C TYR A 275 8.53 -7.78 22.80
N ALA A 276 9.44 -7.94 21.83
CA ALA A 276 10.71 -7.22 21.76
C ALA A 276 10.70 -6.16 20.66
N MET A 277 11.06 -4.92 21.01
CA MET A 277 11.12 -3.81 20.08
C MET A 277 12.32 -2.90 20.32
N ARG A 278 12.83 -2.27 19.26
CA ARG A 278 13.91 -1.29 19.31
C ARG A 278 13.48 0.06 19.89
N GLN A 279 12.20 0.37 19.81
CA GLN A 279 11.60 1.60 20.29
C GLN A 279 11.64 1.69 21.81
N SER A 280 11.57 2.91 22.33
CA SER A 280 11.34 3.17 23.74
C SER A 280 9.86 2.96 24.08
N ARG A 281 9.59 2.88 25.38
CA ARG A 281 8.23 2.78 25.91
C ARG A 281 7.40 4.00 25.50
N GLU A 282 7.96 5.18 25.61
CA GLU A 282 7.30 6.46 25.33
C GLU A 282 6.84 6.51 23.88
N LEU A 283 7.71 6.08 22.94
CA LEU A 283 7.41 6.10 21.51
C LEU A 283 6.33 5.08 21.15
N HIS A 284 6.36 3.88 21.75
CA HIS A 284 5.32 2.87 21.54
C HIS A 284 3.96 3.34 22.09
N TRP A 285 3.95 3.91 23.29
CA TRP A 285 2.73 4.46 23.88
C TRP A 285 2.18 5.69 23.15
N GLN A 286 3.01 6.47 22.48
CA GLN A 286 2.52 7.52 21.59
C GLN A 286 1.70 6.91 20.44
N LEU A 287 2.22 5.87 19.76
CA LEU A 287 1.49 5.16 18.69
C LEU A 287 0.15 4.60 19.18
N ILE A 288 0.16 3.97 20.39
CA ILE A 288 -1.06 3.44 21.01
C ILE A 288 -2.05 4.58 21.32
N GLY A 289 -1.60 5.67 21.91
CA GLY A 289 -2.40 6.83 22.29
C GLY A 289 -3.08 7.48 21.09
N ASP A 290 -2.32 7.66 20.02
CA ASP A 290 -2.83 8.25 18.77
C ASP A 290 -3.86 7.36 18.05
N SER A 291 -3.87 6.06 18.34
CA SER A 291 -4.64 5.07 17.59
C SER A 291 -5.83 4.46 18.35
N ARG A 292 -5.76 4.38 19.70
CA ARG A 292 -6.71 3.60 20.51
C ARG A 292 -8.16 4.09 20.45
N ASN A 293 -8.39 5.37 20.11
CA ASN A 293 -9.73 5.91 20.03
C ASN A 293 -10.47 5.48 18.75
N GLY A 294 -9.75 5.26 17.66
CA GLY A 294 -10.31 4.87 16.37
C GLY A 294 -10.17 3.38 16.03
N LEU A 295 -9.31 2.63 16.72
CA LEU A 295 -8.97 1.25 16.37
C LEU A 295 -9.17 0.30 17.54
N PRO A 296 -10.14 -0.62 17.48
CA PRO A 296 -10.50 -1.51 18.60
C PRO A 296 -9.31 -2.31 19.15
N TYR A 297 -8.43 -2.84 18.29
CA TYR A 297 -7.28 -3.62 18.73
C TYR A 297 -6.22 -2.78 19.47
N TYR A 298 -6.15 -1.47 19.21
CA TYR A 298 -5.30 -0.57 20.00
C TYR A 298 -5.85 -0.29 21.39
N ARG A 299 -7.16 -0.32 21.56
CA ARG A 299 -7.77 -0.37 22.91
C ARG A 299 -7.37 -1.66 23.60
N ARG A 300 -7.45 -2.78 22.88
CA ARG A 300 -7.13 -4.09 23.46
C ARG A 300 -5.67 -4.22 23.87
N ILE A 301 -4.70 -3.82 23.05
CA ILE A 301 -3.28 -3.87 23.43
C ILE A 301 -2.99 -2.91 24.61
N ALA A 302 -3.61 -1.74 24.65
CA ALA A 302 -3.48 -0.81 25.77
C ALA A 302 -3.97 -1.46 27.08
N GLU A 303 -5.16 -2.08 27.10
CA GLU A 303 -5.69 -2.82 28.25
C GLU A 303 -4.74 -3.92 28.74
N ILE A 304 -4.19 -4.71 27.80
CA ILE A 304 -3.24 -5.78 28.15
C ILE A 304 -1.98 -5.20 28.80
N LEU A 305 -1.44 -4.12 28.26
CA LEU A 305 -0.25 -3.45 28.77
C LEU A 305 -0.48 -2.76 30.12
N GLU A 306 -1.64 -2.11 30.30
CA GLU A 306 -2.05 -1.45 31.55
C GLU A 306 -2.33 -2.46 32.66
N SER A 307 -2.93 -3.60 32.33
CA SER A 307 -3.19 -4.67 33.29
C SER A 307 -1.95 -5.44 33.74
N SER A 308 -0.80 -5.17 33.08
CA SER A 308 0.45 -5.91 33.37
C SER A 308 0.27 -7.44 33.31
N SER A 309 -0.42 -7.91 32.25
CA SER A 309 -0.71 -9.33 32.07
C SER A 309 0.56 -10.19 32.17
N PRO A 310 0.57 -11.27 32.95
CA PRO A 310 1.74 -12.15 33.07
C PRO A 310 2.04 -12.93 31.79
N ARG A 311 1.12 -12.93 30.81
CA ARG A 311 1.30 -13.58 29.52
C ARG A 311 1.93 -12.69 28.45
N LEU A 312 2.11 -11.37 28.72
CA LEU A 312 2.77 -10.44 27.80
C LEU A 312 3.95 -9.75 28.49
N GLU A 313 5.17 -10.16 28.16
CA GLU A 313 6.39 -9.48 28.59
C GLU A 313 6.90 -8.55 27.49
N VAL A 314 6.85 -7.23 27.70
CA VAL A 314 7.36 -6.25 26.73
C VAL A 314 8.80 -5.88 27.04
N ARG A 315 9.65 -5.96 26.01
CA ARG A 315 11.08 -5.62 26.06
C ARG A 315 11.36 -4.45 25.13
N TYR A 316 11.38 -3.25 25.68
CA TYR A 316 11.73 -2.02 24.98
C TYR A 316 13.24 -1.89 24.75
N ARG A 317 13.64 -1.08 23.74
CA ARG A 317 15.04 -0.82 23.38
C ARG A 317 15.86 -2.11 23.19
N THR A 318 15.20 -3.18 22.74
CA THR A 318 15.74 -4.51 22.65
C THR A 318 15.97 -4.91 21.19
N ARG A 319 17.09 -5.58 20.91
CA ARG A 319 17.45 -6.13 19.60
C ARG A 319 17.69 -7.63 19.72
N VAL A 320 17.26 -8.38 18.72
CA VAL A 320 17.67 -9.77 18.56
C VAL A 320 19.11 -9.79 18.08
N LYS A 321 19.94 -10.66 18.66
CA LYS A 321 21.35 -10.86 18.30
C LYS A 321 21.59 -12.18 17.59
N ARG A 322 20.91 -13.23 18.00
CA ARG A 322 21.03 -14.57 17.44
C ARG A 322 19.80 -15.39 17.79
N ILE A 323 19.46 -16.35 16.92
CA ILE A 323 18.40 -17.33 17.13
C ILE A 323 19.04 -18.73 17.03
N GLY A 324 18.98 -19.51 18.10
CA GLY A 324 19.52 -20.87 18.17
C GLY A 324 18.51 -21.89 17.64
N ARG A 325 19.02 -23.01 17.10
CA ARG A 325 18.19 -24.13 16.60
C ARG A 325 17.36 -24.80 17.71
N ASP A 326 17.75 -24.62 18.95
CA ASP A 326 17.09 -25.13 20.16
C ASP A 326 16.01 -24.19 20.73
N GLY A 327 15.63 -23.15 19.98
CA GLY A 327 14.63 -22.16 20.38
C GLY A 327 15.14 -21.12 21.39
N ARG A 328 16.43 -21.11 21.70
CA ARG A 328 17.03 -20.01 22.49
C ARG A 328 17.24 -18.79 21.59
N VAL A 329 16.82 -17.64 22.08
CA VAL A 329 17.01 -16.36 21.38
C VAL A 329 17.78 -15.40 22.28
N TRP A 330 18.89 -14.87 21.79
CA TRP A 330 19.73 -13.88 22.48
C TRP A 330 19.22 -12.49 22.15
N LEU A 331 18.84 -11.77 23.20
CA LEU A 331 18.33 -10.41 23.15
C LEU A 331 19.34 -9.46 23.80
N SER A 332 19.53 -8.28 23.26
CA SER A 332 20.40 -7.25 23.82
C SER A 332 19.64 -5.96 24.07
N ALA A 333 19.76 -5.41 25.27
CA ALA A 333 19.20 -4.13 25.68
C ALA A 333 20.22 -3.37 26.55
N GLY A 334 20.60 -2.15 26.16
CA GLY A 334 21.53 -1.32 26.92
C GLY A 334 22.93 -1.93 27.13
N GLY A 335 23.37 -2.86 26.30
CA GLY A 335 24.64 -3.58 26.42
C GLY A 335 24.56 -4.89 27.19
N GLU A 336 23.47 -5.16 27.89
CA GLU A 336 23.22 -6.45 28.55
C GLU A 336 22.62 -7.45 27.56
N GLU A 337 23.07 -8.70 27.66
CA GLU A 337 22.48 -9.82 26.92
C GLU A 337 21.60 -10.66 27.82
N ARG A 338 20.47 -11.10 27.28
CA ARG A 338 19.54 -12.03 27.90
C ARG A 338 19.14 -13.11 26.94
N VAL A 339 18.92 -14.32 27.44
CA VAL A 339 18.45 -15.44 26.64
C VAL A 339 17.01 -15.74 27.01
N VAL A 340 16.15 -15.86 26.01
CA VAL A 340 14.78 -16.34 26.16
C VAL A 340 14.60 -17.65 25.42
N GLN A 341 13.78 -18.54 25.98
CA GLN A 341 13.41 -19.80 25.33
C GLN A 341 12.04 -19.63 24.71
N VAL A 342 11.92 -19.91 23.41
CA VAL A 342 10.66 -19.77 22.67
C VAL A 342 10.41 -20.96 21.73
N ASP A 343 9.15 -21.18 21.40
CA ASP A 343 8.73 -22.18 20.42
C ASP A 343 8.69 -21.58 19.01
N HIS A 344 8.36 -20.28 18.91
CA HIS A 344 8.29 -19.54 17.64
C HIS A 344 8.79 -18.10 17.75
N VAL A 345 9.29 -17.58 16.63
CA VAL A 345 9.64 -16.17 16.45
C VAL A 345 8.83 -15.59 15.30
N VAL A 346 8.11 -14.50 15.56
CA VAL A 346 7.33 -13.74 14.58
C VAL A 346 8.00 -12.40 14.34
N LYS A 347 8.51 -12.18 13.13
CA LYS A 347 9.17 -10.93 12.75
C LYS A 347 8.19 -9.99 12.05
N GLU A 348 7.66 -9.02 12.75
CA GLU A 348 6.82 -7.94 12.20
C GLU A 348 7.59 -6.62 12.18
N ILE A 349 8.70 -6.62 11.45
CA ILE A 349 9.64 -5.48 11.34
C ILE A 349 9.43 -4.64 10.07
N GLY A 350 8.33 -4.87 9.36
CA GLY A 350 7.93 -4.14 8.17
C GLY A 350 8.67 -4.57 6.90
N GLY A 351 8.47 -3.79 5.85
CA GLY A 351 9.10 -4.01 4.54
C GLY A 351 9.66 -2.71 3.96
N ILE A 352 10.22 -2.82 2.78
CA ILE A 352 10.77 -1.72 1.98
C ILE A 352 10.34 -1.86 0.53
N ALA A 353 10.38 -0.77 -0.21
CA ALA A 353 10.31 -0.80 -1.66
C ALA A 353 11.60 -1.38 -2.23
N ASP A 354 11.50 -2.15 -3.30
CA ASP A 354 12.65 -2.73 -3.98
C ASP A 354 12.98 -1.93 -5.24
N TYR A 355 14.00 -1.09 -5.14
CA TYR A 355 14.52 -0.32 -6.27
C TYR A 355 15.76 -0.96 -6.91
N SER A 356 16.24 -2.09 -6.40
CA SER A 356 17.38 -2.83 -6.97
C SER A 356 17.07 -3.43 -8.34
N LEU A 357 15.79 -3.48 -8.70
CA LEU A 357 15.33 -3.93 -10.02
C LEU A 357 15.78 -3.00 -11.16
N PHE A 358 16.00 -1.71 -10.86
CA PHE A 358 16.40 -0.70 -11.86
C PHE A 358 17.91 -0.81 -12.12
N THR A 359 18.29 -1.39 -13.25
CA THR A 359 19.69 -1.64 -13.61
C THR A 359 20.01 -1.09 -14.99
N GLY A 360 21.29 -0.74 -15.20
CA GLY A 360 21.76 -0.29 -16.52
C GLY A 360 21.34 1.14 -16.92
N PHE A 361 20.71 1.90 -16.05
CA PHE A 361 20.39 3.29 -16.33
C PHE A 361 21.63 4.17 -16.20
N PRO A 362 21.76 5.20 -17.08
CA PRO A 362 22.92 6.12 -17.02
C PRO A 362 22.90 7.01 -15.77
N VAL A 363 21.76 7.17 -15.14
CA VAL A 363 21.55 7.92 -13.91
C VAL A 363 20.89 7.02 -12.87
N SER A 364 21.27 7.20 -11.60
CA SER A 364 20.62 6.51 -10.48
C SER A 364 19.27 7.13 -10.19
N LEU A 365 18.27 6.30 -9.94
CA LEU A 365 16.96 6.75 -9.47
C LEU A 365 17.10 7.48 -8.14
N GLN A 366 16.72 8.76 -8.10
CA GLN A 366 16.76 9.54 -6.87
C GLN A 366 15.58 9.22 -5.97
N LEU A 367 15.90 8.95 -4.72
CA LEU A 367 14.94 8.62 -3.70
C LEU A 367 14.90 9.72 -2.63
N GLU A 368 13.72 9.98 -2.13
CA GLU A 368 13.50 10.79 -0.93
C GLU A 368 13.32 9.83 0.25
N GLU A 369 14.23 9.93 1.19
CA GLU A 369 14.15 9.20 2.45
C GLU A 369 13.43 10.04 3.48
N LYS A 370 12.37 9.49 4.08
CA LYS A 370 11.66 10.15 5.17
C LYS A 370 11.14 9.15 6.18
N TYR A 371 10.72 9.67 7.31
CA TYR A 371 9.92 8.93 8.28
C TYR A 371 8.44 9.27 8.07
N ASP A 372 7.62 8.24 7.95
CA ASP A 372 6.17 8.43 7.88
C ASP A 372 5.58 8.89 9.23
N ASN A 373 4.28 9.11 9.29
CA ASN A 373 3.58 9.52 10.51
C ASN A 373 3.74 8.55 11.68
N TYR A 374 4.12 7.30 11.39
CA TYR A 374 4.38 6.26 12.38
C TYR A 374 5.87 6.04 12.64
N ARG A 375 6.73 6.96 12.15
CA ARG A 375 8.19 6.93 12.25
C ARG A 375 8.85 5.71 11.62
N PHE A 376 8.21 5.12 10.59
CA PHE A 376 8.84 4.14 9.74
C PHE A 376 9.58 4.83 8.60
N GLN A 377 10.81 4.41 8.38
CA GLN A 377 11.62 4.87 7.27
C GLN A 377 11.03 4.36 5.95
N VAL A 378 10.71 5.27 5.06
CA VAL A 378 10.23 4.99 3.72
C VAL A 378 11.10 5.67 2.68
N HIS A 379 11.26 5.03 1.54
CA HIS A 379 11.97 5.57 0.39
C HIS A 379 10.97 5.80 -0.74
N GLN A 380 10.78 7.03 -1.13
CA GLN A 380 9.88 7.43 -2.21
C GLN A 380 10.70 7.92 -3.40
N VAL A 381 10.23 7.67 -4.62
CA VAL A 381 10.84 8.20 -5.83
C VAL A 381 10.63 9.71 -5.89
N ARG A 382 11.69 10.48 -6.14
CA ARG A 382 11.58 11.91 -6.40
C ARG A 382 10.87 12.12 -7.72
N THR A 383 9.75 12.80 -7.67
CA THR A 383 8.86 12.99 -8.82
C THR A 383 8.51 14.45 -9.03
N HIS A 384 8.09 14.79 -10.24
CA HIS A 384 7.43 16.06 -10.50
C HIS A 384 6.07 16.09 -9.80
N ALA A 385 5.78 17.16 -9.08
CA ALA A 385 4.60 17.26 -8.21
C ALA A 385 3.26 17.24 -8.97
N HIS A 386 3.25 17.49 -10.27
CA HIS A 386 2.02 17.62 -11.06
C HIS A 386 1.61 16.33 -11.78
N ASN A 387 2.55 15.40 -12.06
CA ASN A 387 2.28 14.19 -12.85
C ASN A 387 2.91 12.92 -12.28
N TYR A 388 3.70 13.02 -11.20
CA TYR A 388 4.43 11.92 -10.54
C TYR A 388 5.41 11.15 -11.46
N GLU A 389 5.84 11.77 -12.55
CA GLU A 389 6.98 11.30 -13.34
C GLU A 389 8.28 11.50 -12.56
N SER A 390 9.19 10.53 -12.64
CA SER A 390 10.53 10.62 -12.04
C SER A 390 11.29 11.85 -12.57
N VAL A 391 11.99 12.55 -11.69
CA VAL A 391 12.84 13.69 -12.10
C VAL A 391 14.06 13.27 -12.89
N ASP A 392 14.49 11.99 -12.81
CA ASP A 392 15.73 11.49 -13.39
C ASP A 392 15.52 10.62 -14.62
N ILE A 393 14.45 9.84 -14.64
CA ILE A 393 14.18 8.83 -15.68
C ILE A 393 12.87 9.22 -16.39
N PRO A 394 12.94 9.75 -17.61
CA PRO A 394 11.76 10.12 -18.36
C PRO A 394 10.83 8.94 -18.61
N ASN A 395 9.51 9.18 -18.56
CA ASN A 395 8.45 8.18 -18.74
C ASN A 395 8.42 7.08 -17.67
N LEU A 396 9.20 7.21 -16.58
CA LEU A 396 9.03 6.43 -15.36
C LEU A 396 8.14 7.19 -14.39
N TYR A 397 7.07 6.58 -13.95
CA TYR A 397 6.13 7.14 -12.96
C TYR A 397 6.15 6.35 -11.67
N ALA A 398 6.02 7.02 -10.55
CA ALA A 398 5.81 6.38 -9.25
C ALA A 398 4.34 6.44 -8.86
N GLY A 399 3.71 5.26 -8.73
CA GLY A 399 2.30 5.14 -8.37
C GLY A 399 2.07 5.02 -6.86
N GLY A 400 1.04 5.69 -6.34
CA GLY A 400 0.62 5.57 -4.94
C GLY A 400 1.68 6.02 -3.95
N TYR A 401 1.89 5.21 -2.92
CA TYR A 401 2.80 5.53 -1.80
C TYR A 401 4.29 5.55 -2.18
N LEU A 402 4.65 5.15 -3.40
CA LEU A 402 6.02 5.27 -3.91
C LEU A 402 6.35 6.66 -4.44
N ALA A 403 5.38 7.50 -4.72
CA ALA A 403 5.59 8.87 -5.16
C ALA A 403 5.94 9.79 -3.98
N ALA A 404 6.93 10.67 -4.17
CA ALA A 404 7.32 11.65 -3.16
C ALA A 404 6.13 12.53 -2.75
N GLY A 405 6.02 12.82 -1.46
CA GLY A 405 4.95 13.64 -0.90
C GLY A 405 3.64 12.91 -0.61
N ILE A 406 3.44 11.68 -1.08
CA ILE A 406 2.20 10.93 -0.85
C ILE A 406 2.22 10.24 0.51
N GLY A 407 1.13 10.42 1.27
CA GLY A 407 0.91 9.76 2.56
C GLY A 407 0.33 8.35 2.43
N LEU A 408 0.39 7.59 3.52
CA LEU A 408 -0.15 6.23 3.60
C LEU A 408 -1.67 6.28 3.83
N VAL A 409 -2.41 6.78 2.86
CA VAL A 409 -3.88 6.74 2.87
C VAL A 409 -4.33 6.30 1.48
N VAL A 410 -5.19 5.29 1.39
CA VAL A 410 -5.57 4.69 0.11
C VAL A 410 -6.15 5.73 -0.85
N ILE A 411 -7.07 6.56 -0.37
CA ILE A 411 -7.67 7.61 -1.21
C ILE A 411 -6.67 8.67 -1.70
N ALA A 412 -5.58 8.93 -0.97
CA ALA A 412 -4.53 9.84 -1.45
C ALA A 412 -3.70 9.20 -2.58
N MET A 413 -3.58 7.87 -2.57
CA MET A 413 -2.91 7.13 -3.64
C MET A 413 -3.67 7.25 -4.96
N HIS A 414 -5.01 7.35 -4.92
CA HIS A 414 -5.84 7.51 -6.11
C HIS A 414 -5.56 8.82 -6.84
N GLY A 415 -5.19 9.89 -6.15
CA GLY A 415 -4.82 11.15 -6.77
C GLY A 415 -3.59 11.04 -7.68
N THR A 416 -2.65 10.13 -7.37
CA THR A 416 -1.52 9.85 -8.26
C THR A 416 -1.98 9.17 -9.55
N THR A 417 -3.00 8.31 -9.48
CA THR A 417 -3.58 7.58 -10.61
C THR A 417 -4.02 8.52 -11.73
N TYR A 418 -4.84 9.51 -11.39
CA TYR A 418 -5.41 10.41 -12.37
C TYR A 418 -4.37 11.34 -13.01
N ALA A 419 -3.40 11.78 -12.21
CA ALA A 419 -2.31 12.62 -12.71
C ALA A 419 -1.38 11.86 -13.67
N ILE A 420 -1.01 10.62 -13.32
CA ILE A 420 -0.17 9.76 -14.17
C ILE A 420 -0.91 9.42 -15.47
N ALA A 421 -2.16 8.96 -15.37
CA ALA A 421 -2.95 8.61 -16.55
C ALA A 421 -3.18 9.81 -17.46
N GLY A 422 -3.49 10.99 -16.89
CA GLY A 422 -3.65 12.23 -17.64
C GLY A 422 -2.39 12.62 -18.42
N ASP A 423 -1.22 12.59 -17.80
CA ASP A 423 0.05 12.90 -18.44
C ASP A 423 0.39 11.93 -19.58
N ILE A 424 0.18 10.63 -19.37
CA ILE A 424 0.40 9.61 -20.39
C ILE A 424 -0.54 9.80 -21.57
N LEU A 425 -1.83 10.00 -21.33
CA LEU A 425 -2.83 10.20 -22.39
C LEU A 425 -2.60 11.51 -23.18
N GLN A 426 -2.15 12.58 -22.51
CA GLN A 426 -1.73 13.82 -23.18
C GLN A 426 -0.51 13.61 -24.08
N LYS A 427 0.53 12.90 -23.58
CA LYS A 427 1.73 12.54 -24.36
C LYS A 427 1.41 11.65 -25.57
N GLU A 428 0.34 10.87 -25.50
CA GLU A 428 -0.18 10.05 -26.63
C GLU A 428 -1.18 10.79 -27.53
N GLY A 429 -1.47 12.07 -27.24
CA GLY A 429 -2.42 12.87 -28.05
C GLY A 429 -3.86 12.40 -27.98
N ARG A 430 -4.26 11.79 -26.84
CA ARG A 430 -5.62 11.24 -26.62
C ARG A 430 -6.49 12.13 -25.72
N LEU A 431 -5.97 13.28 -25.26
CA LEU A 431 -6.68 14.31 -24.47
C LEU A 431 -6.56 15.68 -25.09
#